data_a2ecea00667d281db574b333d77093c5
#
_entry.id   a2ecea00667d281db574b333d77093c5
#
_cell.length_a   1.000
_cell.length_b   1.000
_cell.length_c   1.000
_cell.angle_alpha   90.00
_cell.angle_beta   90.00
_cell.angle_gamma   90.00
#
_symmetry.space_group_name_H-M   'P 1'
#
loop_
_entity.id
_entity.type
_entity.pdbx_description
1 polymer ?
#
loop_
_entity_poly.entity_id
_entity_poly.type
_entity_poly.pdbx_seq_one_letter_code
_entity_poly.pdbx_strand_id
1 'polypeptide(L)'
;MTYFDKMVKDMRNKDLDAIQDWLHPDFIFVADFEMLTREDWLEETKKEFNRNEVTLHDNAKCTLENEHIVVFEQKYVREGQLVLSVNSTHFRNGKPWRTIINRIPIEE
;
A
#
# COMPACT_ATOMS: atom_id res chain seq x y z
N MET A 1 -8.73 15.87 -4.82
CA MET A 1 -8.57 14.43 -4.44
C MET A 1 -7.20 14.23 -3.85
N THR A 2 -7.13 13.68 -2.66
CA THR A 2 -5.86 13.38 -2.00
C THR A 2 -5.19 12.16 -2.66
N TYR A 3 -3.90 11.97 -2.39
CA TYR A 3 -3.21 10.76 -2.83
C TYR A 3 -3.88 9.50 -2.24
N PHE A 4 -4.24 9.54 -0.95
CA PHE A 4 -4.90 8.41 -0.31
C PHE A 4 -6.19 8.03 -1.04
N ASP A 5 -7.03 8.99 -1.35
CA ASP A 5 -8.29 8.75 -2.07
C ASP A 5 -8.04 8.16 -3.47
N LYS A 6 -7.04 8.69 -4.16
CA LYS A 6 -6.66 8.19 -5.49
C LYS A 6 -6.13 6.75 -5.41
N MET A 7 -5.29 6.47 -4.44
CA MET A 7 -4.74 5.13 -4.22
C MET A 7 -5.87 4.14 -3.91
N VAL A 8 -6.80 4.52 -3.03
CA VAL A 8 -7.95 3.68 -2.69
C VAL A 8 -8.76 3.35 -3.94
N LYS A 9 -9.07 4.38 -4.75
CA LYS A 9 -9.83 4.21 -5.99
C LYS A 9 -9.13 3.25 -6.95
N ASP A 10 -7.86 3.49 -7.22
CA ASP A 10 -7.11 2.71 -8.22
C ASP A 10 -6.88 1.27 -7.75
N MET A 11 -6.64 1.07 -6.46
CA MET A 11 -6.47 -0.28 -5.90
C MET A 11 -7.80 -1.06 -5.94
N ARG A 12 -8.91 -0.43 -5.57
CA ARG A 12 -10.23 -1.07 -5.60
C ARG A 12 -10.69 -1.39 -7.01
N ASN A 13 -10.37 -0.52 -7.97
CA ASN A 13 -10.69 -0.74 -9.38
C ASN A 13 -9.70 -1.68 -10.07
N LYS A 14 -8.65 -2.10 -9.38
CA LYS A 14 -7.59 -2.95 -9.92
C LYS A 14 -6.97 -2.33 -11.18
N ASP A 15 -6.81 -1.01 -11.16
CA ASP A 15 -6.32 -0.23 -12.30
C ASP A 15 -4.78 -0.18 -12.26
N LEU A 16 -4.16 -1.25 -12.74
CA LEU A 16 -2.71 -1.39 -12.70
C LEU A 16 -2.00 -0.32 -13.53
N ASP A 17 -2.59 0.08 -14.64
CA ASP A 17 -2.01 1.12 -15.50
C ASP A 17 -1.94 2.46 -14.77
N ALA A 18 -3.01 2.84 -14.06
CA ALA A 18 -3.01 4.06 -13.26
C ALA A 18 -1.98 3.98 -12.13
N ILE A 19 -1.93 2.84 -11.43
CA ILE A 19 -0.96 2.61 -10.34
C ILE A 19 0.47 2.73 -10.86
N GLN A 20 0.76 2.12 -11.99
CA GLN A 20 2.08 2.19 -12.62
C GLN A 20 2.48 3.62 -12.91
N ASP A 21 1.54 4.45 -13.39
CA ASP A 21 1.81 5.84 -13.74
C ASP A 21 2.15 6.72 -12.55
N TRP A 22 1.54 6.48 -11.38
CA TRP A 22 1.81 7.34 -10.23
C TRP A 22 2.99 6.89 -9.36
N LEU A 23 3.56 5.70 -9.59
CA LEU A 23 4.74 5.25 -8.85
C LEU A 23 6.01 5.95 -9.36
N HIS A 24 6.89 6.29 -8.43
CA HIS A 24 8.23 6.77 -8.77
C HIS A 24 9.02 5.67 -9.49
N PRO A 25 9.86 6.00 -10.51
CA PRO A 25 10.66 4.99 -11.19
C PRO A 25 11.55 4.15 -10.26
N ASP A 26 12.02 4.74 -9.15
CA ASP A 26 12.89 4.07 -8.18
C ASP A 26 12.12 3.56 -6.94
N PHE A 27 10.82 3.35 -7.09
CA PHE A 27 9.97 2.91 -5.98
C PHE A 27 10.49 1.61 -5.37
N ILE A 28 10.51 1.56 -4.02
CA ILE A 28 10.82 0.35 -3.24
C ILE A 28 9.74 0.16 -2.18
N PHE A 29 9.32 -1.08 -2.04
CA PHE A 29 8.32 -1.52 -1.07
C PHE A 29 9.01 -2.42 -0.04
N VAL A 30 8.74 -2.17 1.24
CA VAL A 30 9.28 -2.96 2.34
C VAL A 30 8.14 -3.41 3.25
N ALA A 31 8.05 -4.70 3.52
CA ALA A 31 7.06 -5.24 4.45
C ALA A 31 7.67 -6.44 5.18
N ASP A 32 7.70 -6.39 6.50
CA ASP A 32 8.30 -7.43 7.34
C ASP A 32 9.75 -7.71 6.93
N PHE A 33 10.03 -8.89 6.38
CA PHE A 33 11.37 -9.29 5.92
C PHE A 33 11.50 -9.21 4.40
N GLU A 34 10.54 -8.59 3.71
CA GLU A 34 10.50 -8.56 2.26
C GLU A 34 10.78 -7.16 1.75
N MET A 35 11.59 -7.08 0.70
CA MET A 35 11.84 -5.83 -0.02
C MET A 35 11.65 -6.08 -1.50
N LEU A 36 10.81 -5.26 -2.14
CA LEU A 36 10.47 -5.39 -3.55
C LEU A 36 10.85 -4.12 -4.31
N THR A 37 11.44 -4.30 -5.48
CA THR A 37 11.60 -3.20 -6.43
C THR A 37 10.24 -2.82 -7.01
N ARG A 38 10.20 -1.71 -7.76
CA ARG A 38 8.99 -1.27 -8.44
C ARG A 38 8.40 -2.38 -9.33
N GLU A 39 9.23 -2.99 -10.14
CA GLU A 39 8.81 -4.05 -11.07
C GLU A 39 8.29 -5.27 -10.32
N ASP A 40 8.98 -5.70 -9.28
CA ASP A 40 8.57 -6.84 -8.46
C ASP A 40 7.25 -6.57 -7.75
N TRP A 41 7.08 -5.36 -7.20
CA TRP A 41 5.85 -4.98 -6.53
C TRP A 41 4.66 -4.93 -7.50
N LEU A 42 4.87 -4.39 -8.70
CA LEU A 42 3.83 -4.36 -9.74
C LEU A 42 3.44 -5.77 -10.17
N GLU A 43 4.41 -6.67 -10.30
CA GLU A 43 4.15 -8.06 -10.64
C GLU A 43 3.33 -8.77 -9.56
N GLU A 44 3.69 -8.59 -8.30
CA GLU A 44 2.95 -9.16 -7.17
C GLU A 44 1.53 -8.58 -7.08
N THR A 45 1.39 -7.28 -7.27
CA THR A 45 0.08 -6.61 -7.26
C THR A 45 -0.81 -7.13 -8.39
N LYS A 46 -0.24 -7.35 -9.57
CA LYS A 46 -0.97 -7.94 -10.69
C LYS A 46 -1.49 -9.34 -10.35
N LYS A 47 -0.65 -10.17 -9.72
CA LYS A 47 -1.04 -11.51 -9.28
C LYS A 47 -2.18 -11.45 -8.26
N GLU A 48 -2.10 -10.54 -7.28
CA GLU A 48 -3.13 -10.34 -6.28
C GLU A 48 -4.46 -9.93 -6.93
N PHE A 49 -4.42 -9.01 -7.90
CA PHE A 49 -5.60 -8.58 -8.64
C PHE A 49 -6.23 -9.75 -9.41
N ASN A 50 -5.41 -10.57 -10.03
CA ASN A 50 -5.89 -11.73 -10.80
C ASN A 50 -6.51 -12.80 -9.90
N ARG A 51 -6.08 -12.90 -8.65
CA ARG A 51 -6.63 -13.83 -7.65
C ARG A 51 -7.79 -13.24 -6.87
N ASN A 52 -8.17 -11.98 -7.13
CA ASN A 52 -9.19 -11.25 -6.38
C ASN A 52 -8.87 -11.15 -4.88
N GLU A 53 -7.60 -11.07 -4.53
CA GLU A 53 -7.18 -10.88 -3.15
C GLU A 53 -7.49 -9.45 -2.69
N VAL A 54 -7.95 -9.32 -1.45
CA VAL A 54 -8.22 -8.03 -0.85
C VAL A 54 -6.93 -7.53 -0.21
N THR A 55 -6.37 -6.45 -0.74
CA THR A 55 -5.15 -5.84 -0.21
C THR A 55 -5.45 -4.53 0.52
N LEU A 56 -6.58 -3.92 0.22
CA LEU A 56 -7.04 -2.69 0.86
C LEU A 56 -8.43 -2.94 1.44
N HIS A 57 -8.52 -2.89 2.76
CA HIS A 57 -9.75 -3.20 3.50
C HIS A 57 -10.61 -1.96 3.69
N ASP A 58 -11.91 -2.16 3.94
CA ASP A 58 -12.86 -1.07 4.10
C ASP A 58 -12.57 -0.18 5.31
N ASN A 59 -11.88 -0.73 6.33
CA ASN A 59 -11.51 0.03 7.52
C ASN A 59 -10.22 0.84 7.35
N ALA A 60 -9.62 0.86 6.16
CA ALA A 60 -8.42 1.65 5.89
C ALA A 60 -8.68 3.13 6.19
N LYS A 61 -7.80 3.72 7.00
CA LYS A 61 -7.95 5.09 7.50
C LYS A 61 -6.65 5.85 7.35
N CYS A 62 -6.69 6.97 6.65
CA CYS A 62 -5.54 7.88 6.55
C CYS A 62 -5.38 8.64 7.86
N THR A 63 -4.21 8.54 8.47
CA THR A 63 -3.90 9.22 9.73
C THR A 63 -3.02 10.45 9.55
N LEU A 64 -2.29 10.53 8.44
CA LEU A 64 -1.43 11.66 8.12
C LEU A 64 -1.25 11.74 6.61
N GLU A 65 -1.44 12.92 6.05
CA GLU A 65 -1.10 13.16 4.65
C GLU A 65 -0.64 14.58 4.45
N ASN A 66 0.52 14.73 3.80
CA ASN A 66 1.03 16.01 3.32
C ASN A 66 1.84 15.76 2.05
N GLU A 67 2.55 16.77 1.56
CA GLU A 67 3.31 16.65 0.30
C GLU A 67 4.51 15.68 0.38
N HIS A 68 4.93 15.31 1.59
CA HIS A 68 6.11 14.47 1.81
C HIS A 68 5.77 13.03 2.17
N ILE A 69 4.64 12.81 2.85
CA ILE A 69 4.32 11.52 3.43
C ILE A 69 2.82 11.31 3.50
N VAL A 70 2.40 10.06 3.30
CA VAL A 70 1.05 9.61 3.65
C VAL A 70 1.18 8.39 4.55
N VAL A 71 0.40 8.37 5.62
CA VAL A 71 0.31 7.23 6.53
C VAL A 71 -1.14 6.81 6.63
N PHE A 72 -1.39 5.53 6.44
CA PHE A 72 -2.71 4.98 6.69
C PHE A 72 -2.59 3.65 7.41
N GLU A 73 -3.64 3.28 8.11
CA GLU A 73 -3.69 2.03 8.85
C GLU A 73 -4.97 1.27 8.53
N GLN A 74 -4.90 -0.04 8.67
CA GLN A 74 -6.05 -0.93 8.50
C GLN A 74 -5.87 -2.15 9.38
N LYS A 75 -6.98 -2.81 9.71
CA LYS A 75 -6.98 -4.03 10.50
C LYS A 75 -7.51 -5.18 9.66
N TYR A 76 -6.86 -6.32 9.74
CA TYR A 76 -7.32 -7.53 9.06
C TYR A 76 -6.70 -8.77 9.71
N VAL A 77 -7.25 -9.92 9.38
CA VAL A 77 -6.71 -11.20 9.86
C VAL A 77 -5.69 -11.71 8.83
N ARG A 78 -4.50 -12.04 9.33
CA ARG A 78 -3.42 -12.61 8.54
C ARG A 78 -2.91 -13.86 9.23
N GLU A 79 -2.96 -15.00 8.55
CA GLU A 79 -2.51 -16.29 9.11
C GLU A 79 -3.16 -16.58 10.46
N GLY A 80 -4.47 -16.30 10.58
CA GLY A 80 -5.22 -16.54 11.81
C GLY A 80 -5.03 -15.51 12.91
N GLN A 81 -4.22 -14.49 12.68
CA GLN A 81 -3.91 -13.45 13.67
C GLN A 81 -4.49 -12.11 13.22
N LEU A 82 -5.22 -11.43 14.13
CA LEU A 82 -5.64 -10.05 13.86
C LEU A 82 -4.44 -9.14 13.93
N VAL A 83 -4.23 -8.32 12.90
CA VAL A 83 -3.11 -7.39 12.83
C VAL A 83 -3.58 -5.98 12.53
N LEU A 84 -2.83 -5.01 13.07
CA LEU A 84 -2.91 -3.62 12.64
C LEU A 84 -1.77 -3.40 11.65
N SER A 85 -2.12 -3.06 10.42
CA SER A 85 -1.14 -2.75 9.39
C SER A 85 -0.99 -1.23 9.29
N VAL A 86 0.23 -0.72 9.44
CA VAL A 86 0.54 0.69 9.30
C VAL A 86 1.39 0.85 8.06
N ASN A 87 0.86 1.59 7.09
CA ASN A 87 1.50 1.88 5.82
C ASN A 87 2.03 3.29 5.83
N SER A 88 3.33 3.45 5.58
CA SER A 88 3.97 4.76 5.46
C SER A 88 4.57 4.88 4.08
N THR A 89 4.14 5.88 3.31
CA THR A 89 4.67 6.13 1.97
C THR A 89 5.31 7.51 1.93
N HIS A 90 6.58 7.56 1.54
CA HIS A 90 7.32 8.79 1.37
C HIS A 90 7.34 9.15 -0.12
N PHE A 91 7.15 10.45 -0.42
CA PHE A 91 7.12 10.96 -1.79
C PHE A 91 8.46 11.57 -2.19
N ARG A 92 8.78 11.42 -3.46
CA ARG A 92 9.88 12.14 -4.09
C ARG A 92 9.40 12.61 -5.46
N ASN A 93 9.59 13.89 -5.75
CA ASN A 93 9.10 14.50 -6.99
C ASN A 93 7.59 14.30 -7.17
N GLY A 94 6.82 14.35 -6.08
CA GLY A 94 5.37 14.17 -6.10
C GLY A 94 4.88 12.75 -6.32
N LYS A 95 5.77 11.76 -6.30
CA LYS A 95 5.42 10.35 -6.56
C LYS A 95 5.83 9.46 -5.39
N PRO A 96 5.05 8.41 -5.07
CA PRO A 96 5.46 7.43 -4.07
C PRO A 96 6.81 6.84 -4.41
N TRP A 97 7.73 7.00 -3.48
CA TRP A 97 9.13 6.60 -3.66
C TRP A 97 9.51 5.44 -2.75
N ARG A 98 9.04 5.47 -1.50
CA ARG A 98 9.27 4.39 -0.52
C ARG A 98 7.99 4.11 0.22
N THR A 99 7.60 2.84 0.28
CA THR A 99 6.48 2.41 1.11
C THR A 99 7.00 1.37 2.09
N ILE A 100 6.67 1.57 3.36
CA ILE A 100 7.04 0.65 4.44
C ILE A 100 5.76 0.23 5.14
N ILE A 101 5.56 -1.07 5.28
CA ILE A 101 4.42 -1.62 6.00
C ILE A 101 4.93 -2.32 7.24
N ASN A 102 4.38 -1.91 8.40
CA ASN A 102 4.58 -2.59 9.67
C ASN A 102 3.27 -3.25 10.08
N ARG A 103 3.34 -4.52 10.45
CA ARG A 103 2.18 -5.27 10.91
C ARG A 103 2.34 -5.61 12.39
N ILE A 104 1.40 -5.13 13.18
CA ILE A 104 1.43 -5.24 14.63
C ILE A 104 0.35 -6.23 15.06
N PRO A 105 0.70 -7.38 15.67
CA PRO A 105 -0.31 -8.31 16.18
C PRO A 105 -1.16 -7.64 17.24
N ILE A 106 -2.47 -7.80 17.14
CA ILE A 106 -3.41 -7.30 18.14
C ILE A 106 -3.84 -8.50 18.99
N GLU A 107 -3.51 -8.44 20.27
CA GLU A 107 -3.92 -9.47 21.24
C GLU A 107 -5.19 -9.00 21.93
N GLU A 108 -6.16 -9.90 22.02
CA GLU A 108 -7.42 -9.66 22.70
C GLU A 108 -7.46 -10.34 24.07
#